data_6b5a7d199102c03aa2b1c54d9c189937
#
_entry.id   6b5a7d199102c03aa2b1c54d9c189937
#
_cell.length_a   1.000
_cell.length_b   1.000
_cell.length_c   1.000
_cell.angle_alpha   90.00
_cell.angle_beta   90.00
_cell.angle_gamma   90.00
#
_symmetry.space_group_name_H-M   'P 1'
#
loop_
_entity.id
_entity.type
_entity.pdbx_description
1 polymer ?
#
loop_
_entity_poly.entity_id
_entity_poly.type
_entity_poly.pdbx_seq_one_letter_code
_entity_poly.pdbx_strand_id
1 'polypeptide(L)'
;MRDQVEMVQPKPVAADQRVVTLDVLRGAAVLGILAVNAAFFSLPLEALDMAPEQSPFPAVPGASGVAQWVVDVFFTQKFVTLFSMLFGVSIFLVGGERGDEAKGRVLRRRLMFLALFGLIHGAAFWYGDILLLYAWSGLFVMLMRSMSAKSLIWIGAGATVFLATLQAAFVLAMVHFPEVMAGLNESVSDTAVADAIAAYQSGWAGAMLQNLKAWGFATTASLLMYVFSIVPLMMLGMGLFKAGFFHGRVPTWIYLALIAGGATVLTLLGVMQWRELQVGPVAEGTGGWAAVAASYPLIITLAYASALILATTRGVGWLRKALAPVGRMAFTNYLTQTLIMTTIFYMPWGPRLFGQVDYPMQWAIVVGGWALQ
;
A
#
# COMPACT_ATOMS: atom_id res chain seq x y z
N MET A 1 -23.33 -24.35 -41.67
CA MET A 1 -22.52 -24.89 -40.58
C MET A 1 -22.10 -23.69 -39.70
N ARG A 2 -22.72 -23.52 -38.55
CA ARG A 2 -22.32 -22.51 -37.59
C ARG A 2 -21.27 -23.15 -36.70
N ASP A 3 -20.02 -22.71 -36.83
CA ASP A 3 -18.95 -23.11 -35.93
C ASP A 3 -19.35 -22.68 -34.52
N GLN A 4 -19.64 -23.65 -33.67
CA GLN A 4 -19.76 -23.44 -32.23
C GLN A 4 -18.35 -23.13 -31.70
N VAL A 5 -18.06 -21.84 -31.51
CA VAL A 5 -16.89 -21.43 -30.75
C VAL A 5 -17.14 -21.89 -29.33
N GLU A 6 -16.55 -23.02 -28.96
CA GLU A 6 -16.53 -23.56 -27.61
C GLU A 6 -15.86 -22.52 -26.71
N MET A 7 -16.67 -21.81 -25.94
CA MET A 7 -16.16 -20.84 -24.93
C MET A 7 -15.43 -21.64 -23.87
N VAL A 8 -14.10 -21.72 -23.99
CA VAL A 8 -13.23 -22.25 -22.94
C VAL A 8 -13.46 -21.43 -21.70
N GLN A 9 -14.23 -21.94 -20.75
CA GLN A 9 -14.38 -21.32 -19.43
C GLN A 9 -13.04 -21.37 -18.72
N PRO A 10 -12.53 -20.24 -18.22
CA PRO A 10 -11.28 -20.22 -17.47
C PRO A 10 -11.46 -21.03 -16.19
N LYS A 11 -10.84 -22.21 -16.14
CA LYS A 11 -10.80 -23.05 -14.93
C LYS A 11 -9.89 -22.38 -13.88
N PRO A 12 -10.23 -22.51 -12.58
CA PRO A 12 -9.31 -22.10 -11.51
C PRO A 12 -7.97 -22.81 -11.66
N VAL A 13 -6.86 -22.11 -11.36
CA VAL A 13 -5.52 -22.68 -11.39
C VAL A 13 -5.47 -23.88 -10.43
N ALA A 14 -5.06 -25.04 -10.93
CA ALA A 14 -4.95 -26.26 -10.12
C ALA A 14 -3.98 -26.05 -8.94
N ALA A 15 -4.22 -26.74 -7.83
CA ALA A 15 -3.48 -26.50 -6.57
C ALA A 15 -1.98 -26.79 -6.70
N ASP A 16 -1.59 -27.70 -7.57
CA ASP A 16 -0.21 -28.10 -7.90
C ASP A 16 0.53 -27.05 -8.75
N GLN A 17 -0.18 -26.20 -9.48
CA GLN A 17 0.37 -25.13 -10.31
C GLN A 17 0.49 -23.79 -9.58
N ARG A 18 0.03 -23.70 -8.32
CA ARG A 18 0.06 -22.46 -7.54
C ARG A 18 1.42 -22.20 -6.93
N VAL A 19 1.91 -20.99 -7.14
CA VAL A 19 3.13 -20.50 -6.47
C VAL A 19 2.76 -20.03 -5.06
N VAL A 20 2.84 -20.94 -4.09
CA VAL A 20 2.45 -20.70 -2.68
C VAL A 20 3.14 -19.46 -2.08
N THR A 21 4.37 -19.19 -2.50
CA THR A 21 5.12 -18.00 -2.07
C THR A 21 4.40 -16.70 -2.41
N LEU A 22 3.76 -16.63 -3.59
CA LEU A 22 2.96 -15.45 -3.98
C LEU A 22 1.75 -15.26 -3.06
N ASP A 23 1.10 -16.34 -2.66
CA ASP A 23 -0.04 -16.24 -1.75
C ASP A 23 0.42 -15.78 -0.36
N VAL A 24 1.54 -16.29 0.16
CA VAL A 24 2.15 -15.82 1.43
C VAL A 24 2.48 -14.33 1.37
N LEU A 25 3.13 -13.89 0.29
CA LEU A 25 3.49 -12.48 0.11
C LEU A 25 2.26 -11.57 0.00
N ARG A 26 1.21 -12.00 -0.71
CA ARG A 26 -0.05 -11.25 -0.79
C ARG A 26 -0.74 -11.17 0.57
N GLY A 27 -0.73 -12.26 1.34
CA GLY A 27 -1.29 -12.28 2.69
C GLY A 27 -0.58 -11.29 3.60
N ALA A 28 0.76 -11.34 3.64
CA ALA A 28 1.55 -10.36 4.38
C ALA A 28 1.27 -8.92 3.95
N ALA A 29 1.17 -8.68 2.63
CA ALA A 29 0.92 -7.35 2.08
C ALA A 29 -0.45 -6.80 2.51
N VAL A 30 -1.52 -7.58 2.40
CA VAL A 30 -2.88 -7.15 2.78
C VAL A 30 -2.99 -6.86 4.28
N LEU A 31 -2.39 -7.71 5.13
CA LEU A 31 -2.36 -7.47 6.57
C LEU A 31 -1.54 -6.21 6.91
N GLY A 32 -0.36 -6.05 6.30
CA GLY A 32 0.48 -4.87 6.53
C GLY A 32 -0.15 -3.55 6.04
N ILE A 33 -0.94 -3.58 4.97
CA ILE A 33 -1.69 -2.43 4.47
C ILE A 33 -2.73 -1.97 5.50
N LEU A 34 -3.40 -2.90 6.20
CA LEU A 34 -4.38 -2.54 7.23
C LEU A 34 -3.76 -1.71 8.35
N ALA A 35 -2.52 -2.01 8.77
CA ALA A 35 -1.83 -1.27 9.82
C ALA A 35 -1.65 0.21 9.47
N VAL A 36 -1.36 0.52 8.20
CA VAL A 36 -1.26 1.90 7.71
C VAL A 36 -2.64 2.52 7.52
N ASN A 37 -3.57 1.79 6.92
CA ASN A 37 -4.89 2.29 6.59
C ASN A 37 -5.75 2.58 7.82
N ALA A 38 -5.44 2.04 9.00
CA ALA A 38 -6.19 2.27 10.23
C ALA A 38 -6.31 3.76 10.56
N ALA A 39 -5.24 4.53 10.42
CA ALA A 39 -5.26 5.98 10.58
C ALA A 39 -6.19 6.65 9.56
N PHE A 40 -6.14 6.25 8.29
CA PHE A 40 -7.00 6.78 7.23
C PHE A 40 -8.50 6.47 7.40
N PHE A 41 -8.85 5.44 8.19
CA PHE A 41 -10.24 5.15 8.54
C PHE A 41 -10.74 5.93 9.74
N SER A 42 -9.86 6.31 10.64
CA SER A 42 -10.20 6.90 11.95
C SER A 42 -10.02 8.41 12.01
N LEU A 43 -9.25 8.98 11.08
CA LEU A 43 -8.89 10.40 11.01
C LEU A 43 -9.28 10.99 9.65
N PRO A 44 -9.61 12.29 9.57
CA PRO A 44 -9.83 12.95 8.29
C PRO A 44 -8.50 13.09 7.53
N LEU A 45 -8.61 13.19 6.20
CA LEU A 45 -7.45 13.32 5.31
C LEU A 45 -6.54 14.50 5.72
N GLU A 46 -7.16 15.58 6.15
CA GLU A 46 -6.53 16.83 6.55
C GLU A 46 -5.65 16.69 7.79
N ALA A 47 -5.84 15.64 8.60
CA ALA A 47 -5.10 15.44 9.86
C ALA A 47 -4.03 14.34 9.78
N LEU A 48 -3.86 13.68 8.64
CA LEU A 48 -2.98 12.51 8.55
C LEU A 48 -1.49 12.84 8.70
N ASP A 49 -1.09 14.05 8.34
CA ASP A 49 0.30 14.50 8.43
C ASP A 49 0.61 15.22 9.75
N MET A 50 -0.38 15.34 10.66
CA MET A 50 -0.18 15.95 11.96
C MET A 50 0.52 14.98 12.92
N ALA A 51 1.49 15.51 13.70
CA ALA A 51 2.07 14.73 14.79
C ALA A 51 0.99 14.39 15.84
N PRO A 52 1.04 13.22 16.51
CA PRO A 52 0.01 12.81 17.48
C PRO A 52 -0.24 13.83 18.58
N GLU A 53 0.81 14.51 19.04
CA GLU A 53 0.74 15.54 20.10
C GLU A 53 0.10 16.85 19.62
N GLN A 54 0.11 17.11 18.31
CA GLN A 54 -0.50 18.30 17.67
C GLN A 54 -1.90 17.99 17.14
N SER A 55 -2.26 16.72 17.10
CA SER A 55 -3.55 16.28 16.61
C SER A 55 -4.66 16.63 17.59
N PRO A 56 -5.85 17.06 17.13
CA PRO A 56 -7.01 17.26 17.99
C PRO A 56 -7.60 15.96 18.52
N PHE A 57 -7.00 14.82 18.21
CA PHE A 57 -7.46 13.49 18.58
C PHE A 57 -6.91 13.03 19.92
N PRO A 58 -7.58 12.07 20.59
CA PRO A 58 -7.05 11.49 21.81
C PRO A 58 -5.62 10.97 21.63
N ALA A 59 -4.72 11.41 22.48
CA ALA A 59 -3.34 10.94 22.48
C ALA A 59 -2.97 10.48 23.90
N VAL A 60 -2.32 9.32 23.97
CA VAL A 60 -1.68 8.85 25.21
C VAL A 60 -0.24 9.30 25.16
N PRO A 61 0.21 10.19 26.08
CA PRO A 61 1.57 10.72 26.06
C PRO A 61 2.62 9.62 25.95
N GLY A 62 3.56 9.76 25.03
CA GLY A 62 4.59 8.78 24.71
C GLY A 62 4.09 7.55 23.94
N ALA A 63 2.98 6.96 24.34
CA ALA A 63 2.48 5.73 23.70
C ALA A 63 1.95 5.97 22.28
N SER A 64 1.27 7.09 22.02
CA SER A 64 0.77 7.43 20.68
C SER A 64 1.92 7.64 19.68
N GLY A 65 2.95 8.37 20.08
CA GLY A 65 4.15 8.57 19.25
C GLY A 65 4.88 7.26 18.96
N VAL A 66 5.02 6.36 19.94
CA VAL A 66 5.61 5.03 19.74
C VAL A 66 4.75 4.19 18.79
N ALA A 67 3.43 4.22 18.95
CA ALA A 67 2.50 3.47 18.11
C ALA A 67 2.57 3.95 16.65
N GLN A 68 2.63 5.26 16.41
CA GLN A 68 2.84 5.82 15.08
C GLN A 68 4.23 5.47 14.53
N TRP A 69 5.29 5.61 15.32
CA TRP A 69 6.65 5.22 14.94
C TRP A 69 6.72 3.77 14.44
N VAL A 70 6.02 2.85 15.11
CA VAL A 70 5.93 1.45 14.64
C VAL A 70 5.30 1.36 13.25
N VAL A 71 4.21 2.10 13.00
CA VAL A 71 3.58 2.13 11.67
C VAL A 71 4.56 2.68 10.63
N ASP A 72 5.18 3.81 10.89
CA ASP A 72 6.02 4.51 9.92
C ASP A 72 7.30 3.74 9.60
N VAL A 73 7.95 3.16 10.60
CA VAL A 73 9.18 2.40 10.39
C VAL A 73 8.91 1.07 9.71
N PHE A 74 7.92 0.30 10.15
CA PHE A 74 7.77 -1.09 9.71
C PHE A 74 6.73 -1.30 8.62
N PHE A 75 5.75 -0.39 8.46
CA PHE A 75 4.60 -0.64 7.58
C PHE A 75 4.46 0.39 6.45
N THR A 76 4.57 1.69 6.75
CA THR A 76 4.30 2.78 5.79
C THR A 76 5.10 2.60 4.50
N GLN A 77 4.41 2.61 3.37
CA GLN A 77 4.91 2.38 2.00
C GLN A 77 5.47 0.97 1.70
N LYS A 78 5.85 0.14 2.68
CA LYS A 78 6.51 -1.16 2.43
C LYS A 78 5.54 -2.18 1.84
N PHE A 79 4.35 -2.30 2.43
CA PHE A 79 3.38 -3.31 2.03
C PHE A 79 2.55 -2.92 0.80
N VAL A 80 2.28 -1.63 0.59
CA VAL A 80 1.69 -1.15 -0.66
C VAL A 80 2.67 -1.33 -1.83
N THR A 81 3.96 -1.09 -1.63
CA THR A 81 5.03 -1.39 -2.59
C THR A 81 5.06 -2.88 -2.96
N LEU A 82 5.04 -3.76 -1.95
CA LEU A 82 4.97 -5.20 -2.17
C LEU A 82 3.71 -5.60 -2.94
N PHE A 83 2.55 -5.08 -2.54
CA PHE A 83 1.28 -5.39 -3.19
C PHE A 83 1.25 -4.92 -4.65
N SER A 84 1.81 -3.73 -4.94
CA SER A 84 1.96 -3.21 -6.31
C SER A 84 2.81 -4.13 -7.19
N MET A 85 3.94 -4.61 -6.66
CA MET A 85 4.79 -5.59 -7.37
C MET A 85 4.02 -6.88 -7.65
N LEU A 86 3.29 -7.42 -6.67
CA LEU A 86 2.50 -8.64 -6.82
C LEU A 86 1.29 -8.46 -7.74
N PHE A 87 0.74 -7.25 -7.84
CA PHE A 87 -0.29 -6.95 -8.82
C PHE A 87 0.26 -7.00 -10.26
N GLY A 88 1.47 -6.48 -10.48
CA GLY A 88 2.19 -6.63 -11.75
C GLY A 88 2.40 -8.10 -12.15
N VAL A 89 2.76 -8.96 -11.18
CA VAL A 89 2.80 -10.43 -11.39
C VAL A 89 1.44 -10.95 -11.83
N SER A 90 0.37 -10.49 -11.17
CA SER A 90 -1.00 -10.93 -11.48
C SER A 90 -1.45 -10.53 -12.88
N ILE A 91 -1.04 -9.34 -13.37
CA ILE A 91 -1.28 -8.90 -14.75
C ILE A 91 -0.67 -9.89 -15.75
N PHE A 92 0.57 -10.33 -15.51
CA PHE A 92 1.23 -11.29 -16.39
C PHE A 92 0.60 -12.69 -16.30
N LEU A 93 0.31 -13.18 -15.10
CA LEU A 93 -0.30 -14.50 -14.90
C LEU A 93 -1.67 -14.62 -15.59
N VAL A 94 -2.47 -13.55 -15.53
CA VAL A 94 -3.82 -13.52 -16.14
C VAL A 94 -3.74 -13.20 -17.63
N GLY A 95 -2.91 -12.23 -18.00
CA GLY A 95 -2.85 -11.68 -19.35
C GLY A 95 -1.95 -12.43 -20.31
N GLY A 96 -1.02 -13.25 -19.81
CA GLY A 96 -0.02 -13.93 -20.62
C GLY A 96 0.86 -12.97 -21.42
N GLU A 97 1.45 -13.45 -22.49
CA GLU A 97 2.17 -12.63 -23.47
C GLU A 97 1.17 -11.85 -24.38
N ARG A 98 1.64 -10.78 -25.04
CA ARG A 98 0.76 -9.93 -25.88
C ARG A 98 0.10 -10.68 -27.04
N GLY A 99 0.75 -11.72 -27.57
CA GLY A 99 0.22 -12.57 -28.62
C GLY A 99 -0.98 -13.43 -28.18
N ASP A 100 -1.22 -13.62 -26.88
CA ASP A 100 -2.38 -14.33 -26.36
C ASP A 100 -3.57 -13.38 -26.21
N GLU A 101 -4.31 -13.20 -27.31
CA GLU A 101 -5.46 -12.30 -27.34
C GLU A 101 -6.59 -12.73 -26.41
N ALA A 102 -6.77 -14.04 -26.21
CA ALA A 102 -7.81 -14.57 -25.34
C ALA A 102 -7.54 -14.17 -23.88
N LYS A 103 -6.33 -14.39 -23.39
CA LYS A 103 -5.92 -13.94 -22.06
C LYS A 103 -5.91 -12.43 -21.95
N GLY A 104 -5.51 -11.70 -22.98
CA GLY A 104 -5.58 -10.24 -23.03
C GLY A 104 -7.00 -9.69 -22.85
N ARG A 105 -8.03 -10.33 -23.46
CA ARG A 105 -9.44 -9.98 -23.25
C ARG A 105 -9.89 -10.25 -21.81
N VAL A 106 -9.53 -11.40 -21.25
CA VAL A 106 -9.83 -11.72 -19.84
C VAL A 106 -9.21 -10.68 -18.89
N LEU A 107 -7.95 -10.33 -19.11
CA LEU A 107 -7.26 -9.31 -18.29
C LEU A 107 -7.97 -7.96 -18.37
N ARG A 108 -8.27 -7.45 -19.57
CA ARG A 108 -9.00 -6.17 -19.72
C ARG A 108 -10.33 -6.18 -18.98
N ARG A 109 -11.11 -7.25 -19.14
CA ARG A 109 -12.40 -7.40 -18.44
C ARG A 109 -12.21 -7.37 -16.92
N ARG A 110 -11.19 -8.04 -16.38
CA ARG A 110 -10.87 -8.00 -14.94
C ARG A 110 -10.48 -6.61 -14.46
N LEU A 111 -9.67 -5.88 -15.25
CA LEU A 111 -9.30 -4.49 -14.90
C LEU A 111 -10.51 -3.56 -14.94
N MET A 112 -11.43 -3.72 -15.91
CA MET A 112 -12.68 -2.95 -15.96
C MET A 112 -13.58 -3.22 -14.75
N PHE A 113 -13.76 -4.49 -14.35
CA PHE A 113 -14.49 -4.81 -13.12
C PHE A 113 -13.79 -4.26 -11.88
N LEU A 114 -12.46 -4.33 -11.80
CA LEU A 114 -11.70 -3.76 -10.71
C LEU A 114 -11.89 -2.23 -10.63
N ALA A 115 -11.90 -1.54 -11.77
CA ALA A 115 -12.21 -0.10 -11.83
C ALA A 115 -13.64 0.20 -11.34
N LEU A 116 -14.62 -0.59 -11.77
CA LEU A 116 -15.99 -0.44 -11.30
C LEU A 116 -16.11 -0.66 -9.78
N PHE A 117 -15.47 -1.71 -9.26
CA PHE A 117 -15.43 -1.93 -7.81
C PHE A 117 -14.72 -0.80 -7.09
N GLY A 118 -13.61 -0.26 -7.63
CA GLY A 118 -12.90 0.88 -7.05
C GLY A 118 -13.76 2.16 -7.04
N LEU A 119 -14.48 2.44 -8.11
CA LEU A 119 -15.43 3.57 -8.13
C LEU A 119 -16.50 3.46 -7.05
N ILE A 120 -17.14 2.28 -6.91
CA ILE A 120 -18.16 2.05 -5.89
C ILE A 120 -17.54 2.10 -4.50
N HIS A 121 -16.41 1.42 -4.29
CA HIS A 121 -15.72 1.34 -3.00
C HIS A 121 -15.27 2.72 -2.52
N GLY A 122 -14.61 3.50 -3.37
CA GLY A 122 -14.14 4.83 -3.01
C GLY A 122 -15.28 5.81 -2.73
N ALA A 123 -16.26 5.88 -3.64
CA ALA A 123 -17.36 6.83 -3.51
C ALA A 123 -18.33 6.49 -2.37
N ALA A 124 -18.63 5.19 -2.13
CA ALA A 124 -19.69 4.78 -1.22
C ALA A 124 -19.20 4.24 0.13
N PHE A 125 -17.91 3.92 0.28
CA PHE A 125 -17.41 3.32 1.51
C PHE A 125 -16.23 4.09 2.09
N TRP A 126 -15.13 4.29 1.33
CA TRP A 126 -13.91 4.83 1.90
C TRP A 126 -13.03 5.53 0.86
N TYR A 127 -12.65 6.77 1.15
CA TYR A 127 -11.87 7.64 0.23
C TYR A 127 -10.48 7.09 -0.11
N GLY A 128 -9.90 6.22 0.72
CA GLY A 128 -8.58 5.61 0.51
C GLY A 128 -8.59 4.44 -0.47
N ASP A 129 -9.49 4.44 -1.47
CA ASP A 129 -9.54 3.38 -2.49
C ASP A 129 -8.25 3.30 -3.32
N ILE A 130 -7.72 2.10 -3.43
CA ILE A 130 -6.56 1.78 -4.26
C ILE A 130 -6.93 0.97 -5.52
N LEU A 131 -8.15 0.41 -5.56
CA LEU A 131 -8.58 -0.50 -6.63
C LEU A 131 -8.68 0.20 -7.98
N LEU A 132 -9.22 1.43 -7.98
CA LEU A 132 -9.32 2.25 -9.19
C LEU A 132 -7.95 2.63 -9.72
N LEU A 133 -7.03 3.06 -8.83
CA LEU A 133 -5.64 3.36 -9.18
C LEU A 133 -4.93 2.13 -9.77
N TYR A 134 -5.14 0.96 -9.17
CA TYR A 134 -4.53 -0.29 -9.67
C TYR A 134 -5.12 -0.76 -11.00
N ALA A 135 -6.43 -0.58 -11.20
CA ALA A 135 -7.05 -0.85 -12.48
C ALA A 135 -6.49 0.06 -13.59
N TRP A 136 -6.39 1.36 -13.29
CA TRP A 136 -5.82 2.37 -14.19
C TRP A 136 -4.35 2.07 -14.51
N SER A 137 -3.51 1.89 -13.50
CA SER A 137 -2.09 1.52 -13.66
C SER A 137 -1.93 0.21 -14.42
N GLY A 138 -2.81 -0.75 -14.16
CA GLY A 138 -2.83 -2.05 -14.83
C GLY A 138 -3.05 -1.97 -16.34
N LEU A 139 -3.80 -0.98 -16.83
CA LEU A 139 -3.97 -0.75 -18.27
C LEU A 139 -2.64 -0.39 -18.94
N PHE A 140 -1.80 0.43 -18.31
CA PHE A 140 -0.46 0.75 -18.82
C PHE A 140 0.46 -0.46 -18.78
N VAL A 141 0.52 -1.15 -17.63
CA VAL A 141 1.40 -2.31 -17.44
C VAL A 141 1.01 -3.48 -18.34
N MET A 142 -0.28 -3.63 -18.66
CA MET A 142 -0.76 -4.62 -19.62
C MET A 142 -0.06 -4.49 -20.99
N LEU A 143 0.30 -3.30 -21.41
CA LEU A 143 1.01 -3.05 -22.68
C LEU A 143 2.47 -3.51 -22.64
N MET A 144 3.04 -3.65 -21.44
CA MET A 144 4.45 -3.97 -21.20
C MET A 144 4.69 -5.46 -20.89
N ARG A 145 3.63 -6.29 -20.86
CA ARG A 145 3.69 -7.68 -20.39
C ARG A 145 4.60 -8.61 -21.20
N SER A 146 4.91 -8.27 -22.46
CA SER A 146 5.83 -9.04 -23.32
C SER A 146 7.28 -8.52 -23.31
N MET A 147 7.58 -7.50 -22.51
CA MET A 147 8.95 -7.06 -22.32
C MET A 147 9.79 -8.13 -21.62
N SER A 148 11.10 -8.14 -21.90
CA SER A 148 12.03 -9.05 -21.24
C SER A 148 12.10 -8.81 -19.73
N ALA A 149 12.40 -9.85 -18.95
CA ALA A 149 12.60 -9.73 -17.51
C ALA A 149 13.62 -8.63 -17.17
N LYS A 150 14.74 -8.59 -17.91
CA LYS A 150 15.81 -7.61 -17.72
C LYS A 150 15.30 -6.17 -17.94
N SER A 151 14.58 -5.91 -19.04
CA SER A 151 14.03 -4.57 -19.33
C SER A 151 13.04 -4.13 -18.26
N LEU A 152 12.12 -5.02 -17.86
CA LEU A 152 11.13 -4.74 -16.81
C LEU A 152 11.79 -4.41 -15.46
N ILE A 153 12.85 -5.15 -15.09
CA ILE A 153 13.59 -4.91 -13.83
C ILE A 153 14.32 -3.56 -13.90
N TRP A 154 15.08 -3.30 -14.94
CA TRP A 154 15.90 -2.08 -15.02
C TRP A 154 15.04 -0.82 -15.15
N ILE A 155 14.01 -0.84 -15.98
CA ILE A 155 13.09 0.31 -16.13
C ILE A 155 12.28 0.51 -14.85
N GLY A 156 11.71 -0.58 -14.30
CA GLY A 156 10.91 -0.50 -13.09
C GLY A 156 11.72 -0.03 -11.87
N ALA A 157 12.90 -0.64 -11.63
CA ALA A 157 13.77 -0.23 -10.53
C ALA A 157 14.33 1.18 -10.75
N GLY A 158 14.82 1.50 -11.95
CA GLY A 158 15.39 2.81 -12.29
C GLY A 158 14.37 3.94 -12.12
N ALA A 159 13.15 3.77 -12.64
CA ALA A 159 12.09 4.75 -12.48
C ALA A 159 11.66 4.90 -11.01
N THR A 160 11.56 3.80 -10.26
CA THR A 160 11.22 3.84 -8.82
C THR A 160 12.30 4.60 -8.02
N VAL A 161 13.58 4.31 -8.26
CA VAL A 161 14.68 5.00 -7.58
C VAL A 161 14.74 6.48 -7.98
N PHE A 162 14.54 6.80 -9.25
CA PHE A 162 14.50 8.18 -9.74
C PHE A 162 13.40 8.99 -9.02
N LEU A 163 12.17 8.47 -8.96
CA LEU A 163 11.06 9.13 -8.28
C LEU A 163 11.30 9.27 -6.77
N ALA A 164 11.86 8.22 -6.13
CA ALA A 164 12.27 8.28 -4.73
C ALA A 164 13.32 9.38 -4.49
N THR A 165 14.26 9.55 -5.42
CA THR A 165 15.28 10.60 -5.33
C THR A 165 14.68 12.00 -5.50
N LEU A 166 13.72 12.16 -6.42
CA LEU A 166 12.98 13.42 -6.55
C LEU A 166 12.20 13.75 -5.29
N GLN A 167 11.52 12.77 -4.70
CA GLN A 167 10.80 12.94 -3.43
C GLN A 167 11.77 13.31 -2.30
N ALA A 168 12.89 12.62 -2.18
CA ALA A 168 13.92 12.92 -1.18
C ALA A 168 14.50 14.33 -1.35
N ALA A 169 14.78 14.75 -2.58
CA ALA A 169 15.24 16.10 -2.89
C ALA A 169 14.20 17.17 -2.54
N PHE A 170 12.92 16.90 -2.83
CA PHE A 170 11.83 17.79 -2.44
C PHE A 170 11.72 17.94 -0.92
N VAL A 171 11.79 16.83 -0.17
CA VAL A 171 11.79 16.86 1.31
C VAL A 171 12.96 17.69 1.84
N LEU A 172 14.17 17.49 1.32
CA LEU A 172 15.34 18.29 1.74
C LEU A 172 15.14 19.77 1.39
N ALA A 173 14.55 20.08 0.23
CA ALA A 173 14.24 21.46 -0.12
C ALA A 173 13.24 22.11 0.85
N MET A 174 12.18 21.37 1.24
CA MET A 174 11.21 21.85 2.23
C MET A 174 11.86 22.15 3.59
N VAL A 175 12.82 21.34 4.01
CA VAL A 175 13.52 21.50 5.30
C VAL A 175 14.56 22.62 5.28
N HIS A 176 15.35 22.72 4.21
CA HIS A 176 16.50 23.64 4.15
C HIS A 176 16.20 24.97 3.47
N PHE A 177 15.12 25.08 2.73
CA PHE A 177 14.68 26.29 2.03
C PHE A 177 13.20 26.62 2.31
N PRO A 178 12.78 26.72 3.59
CA PRO A 178 11.37 26.86 3.96
C PRO A 178 10.73 28.13 3.37
N GLU A 179 11.48 29.21 3.24
CA GLU A 179 10.97 30.48 2.67
C GLU A 179 10.61 30.34 1.18
N VAL A 180 11.42 29.58 0.42
CA VAL A 180 11.16 29.31 -1.00
C VAL A 180 9.96 28.39 -1.16
N MET A 181 9.77 27.46 -0.22
CA MET A 181 8.71 26.45 -0.23
C MET A 181 7.40 26.94 0.43
N ALA A 182 7.42 28.08 1.14
CA ALA A 182 6.25 28.60 1.87
C ALA A 182 5.00 28.77 0.97
N GLY A 183 5.18 29.16 -0.30
CA GLY A 183 4.08 29.26 -1.27
C GLY A 183 3.50 27.92 -1.74
N LEU A 184 4.19 26.80 -1.48
CA LEU A 184 3.71 25.44 -1.80
C LEU A 184 3.08 24.75 -0.59
N ASN A 185 3.29 25.28 0.59
CA ASN A 185 2.84 24.74 1.87
C ASN A 185 1.62 25.53 2.35
N GLU A 186 0.46 25.33 1.71
CA GLU A 186 -0.79 25.78 2.31
C GLU A 186 -1.02 24.92 3.55
N SER A 187 -0.77 25.50 4.73
CA SER A 187 -1.11 24.85 5.99
C SER A 187 -2.60 24.56 6.03
N VAL A 188 -2.95 23.30 6.21
CA VAL A 188 -4.35 22.92 6.46
C VAL A 188 -4.81 23.68 7.70
N SER A 189 -5.90 24.44 7.59
CA SER A 189 -6.39 25.23 8.71
C SER A 189 -6.99 24.31 9.78
N ASP A 190 -6.81 24.67 11.06
CA ASP A 190 -7.44 23.95 12.17
C ASP A 190 -8.95 23.83 12.01
N THR A 191 -9.59 24.83 11.37
CA THR A 191 -11.01 24.79 11.03
C THR A 191 -11.35 23.69 10.04
N ALA A 192 -10.52 23.43 9.03
CA ALA A 192 -10.79 22.39 8.04
C ALA A 192 -10.78 20.99 8.68
N VAL A 193 -9.86 20.74 9.62
CA VAL A 193 -9.81 19.48 10.38
C VAL A 193 -11.05 19.35 11.28
N ALA A 194 -11.41 20.40 12.02
CA ALA A 194 -12.57 20.41 12.88
C ALA A 194 -13.89 20.19 12.10
N ASP A 195 -14.04 20.87 10.96
CA ASP A 195 -15.20 20.75 10.07
C ASP A 195 -15.30 19.33 9.49
N ALA A 196 -14.18 18.72 9.08
CA ALA A 196 -14.16 17.35 8.60
C ALA A 196 -14.58 16.36 9.69
N ILE A 197 -14.07 16.50 10.92
CA ILE A 197 -14.46 15.67 12.07
C ILE A 197 -15.96 15.81 12.33
N ALA A 198 -16.46 17.06 12.42
CA ALA A 198 -17.87 17.34 12.64
C ALA A 198 -18.76 16.71 11.55
N ALA A 199 -18.33 16.75 10.29
CA ALA A 199 -19.03 16.11 9.18
C ALA A 199 -19.11 14.59 9.35
N TYR A 200 -18.02 13.91 9.69
CA TYR A 200 -18.04 12.45 9.95
C TYR A 200 -18.89 12.08 11.16
N GLN A 201 -18.95 12.92 12.18
CA GLN A 201 -19.74 12.70 13.40
C GLN A 201 -21.21 13.11 13.27
N SER A 202 -21.57 13.97 12.31
CA SER A 202 -22.95 14.48 12.14
C SER A 202 -23.98 13.43 11.73
N GLY A 203 -23.52 12.26 11.28
CA GLY A 203 -24.37 11.13 10.85
C GLY A 203 -23.95 10.61 9.49
N TRP A 204 -24.66 9.58 9.04
CA TRP A 204 -24.27 8.87 7.82
C TRP A 204 -24.19 9.78 6.57
N ALA A 205 -25.15 10.66 6.39
CA ALA A 205 -25.18 11.54 5.22
C ALA A 205 -23.98 12.52 5.21
N GLY A 206 -23.64 13.10 6.38
CA GLY A 206 -22.48 13.97 6.51
C GLY A 206 -21.16 13.20 6.28
N ALA A 207 -21.03 12.03 6.89
CA ALA A 207 -19.86 11.15 6.69
C ALA A 207 -19.68 10.77 5.22
N MET A 208 -20.76 10.40 4.51
CA MET A 208 -20.69 10.05 3.09
C MET A 208 -20.35 11.23 2.20
N LEU A 209 -20.89 12.41 2.48
CA LEU A 209 -20.56 13.62 1.73
C LEU A 209 -19.09 13.99 1.91
N GLN A 210 -18.57 13.93 3.15
CA GLN A 210 -17.16 14.21 3.43
C GLN A 210 -16.26 13.15 2.80
N ASN A 211 -16.61 11.87 2.89
CA ASN A 211 -15.90 10.80 2.18
C ASN A 211 -15.86 11.03 0.67
N LEU A 212 -16.96 11.45 0.05
CA LEU A 212 -17.03 11.70 -1.38
C LEU A 212 -16.13 12.88 -1.81
N LYS A 213 -16.07 13.95 -1.00
CA LYS A 213 -15.15 15.07 -1.22
C LYS A 213 -13.70 14.64 -1.13
N ALA A 214 -13.32 13.94 -0.03
CA ALA A 214 -11.98 13.41 0.18
C ALA A 214 -11.60 12.41 -0.93
N TRP A 215 -12.52 11.53 -1.34
CA TRP A 215 -12.29 10.58 -2.43
C TRP A 215 -12.09 11.29 -3.77
N GLY A 216 -12.89 12.29 -4.09
CA GLY A 216 -12.73 13.05 -5.34
C GLY A 216 -11.36 13.71 -5.43
N PHE A 217 -10.89 14.35 -4.35
CA PHE A 217 -9.57 14.96 -4.28
C PHE A 217 -8.47 13.88 -4.37
N ALA A 218 -8.49 12.87 -3.49
CA ALA A 218 -7.49 11.81 -3.43
C ALA A 218 -7.40 11.02 -4.74
N THR A 219 -8.54 10.71 -5.38
CA THR A 219 -8.58 9.98 -6.65
C THR A 219 -7.99 10.79 -7.78
N THR A 220 -8.30 12.06 -7.89
CA THR A 220 -7.74 12.94 -8.93
C THR A 220 -6.22 13.01 -8.80
N ALA A 221 -5.70 13.27 -7.59
CA ALA A 221 -4.27 13.26 -7.31
C ALA A 221 -3.63 11.89 -7.61
N SER A 222 -4.31 10.80 -7.21
CA SER A 222 -3.81 9.44 -7.42
C SER A 222 -3.70 9.06 -8.89
N LEU A 223 -4.72 9.33 -9.68
CA LEU A 223 -4.73 8.96 -11.11
C LEU A 223 -3.74 9.79 -11.93
N LEU A 224 -3.42 11.02 -11.50
CA LEU A 224 -2.48 11.89 -12.19
C LEU A 224 -1.04 11.71 -11.73
N MET A 225 -0.81 11.50 -10.43
CA MET A 225 0.53 11.50 -9.83
C MET A 225 0.99 10.10 -9.41
N TYR A 226 0.18 9.37 -8.63
CA TYR A 226 0.60 8.07 -8.08
C TYR A 226 0.71 6.97 -9.14
N VAL A 227 0.07 7.11 -10.31
CA VAL A 227 0.26 6.19 -11.43
C VAL A 227 1.75 6.08 -11.82
N PHE A 228 2.49 7.18 -11.77
CA PHE A 228 3.92 7.19 -12.09
C PHE A 228 4.77 6.41 -11.08
N SER A 229 4.33 6.30 -9.83
CA SER A 229 5.00 5.49 -8.81
C SER A 229 4.57 4.02 -8.86
N ILE A 230 3.31 3.74 -9.14
CA ILE A 230 2.75 2.39 -9.11
C ILE A 230 3.12 1.58 -10.35
N VAL A 231 3.11 2.17 -11.55
CA VAL A 231 3.45 1.48 -12.80
C VAL A 231 4.87 0.90 -12.77
N PRO A 232 5.93 1.63 -12.37
CA PRO A 232 7.27 1.08 -12.24
C PRO A 232 7.37 -0.10 -11.26
N LEU A 233 6.67 -0.03 -10.13
CA LEU A 233 6.63 -1.12 -9.16
C LEU A 233 5.95 -2.37 -9.72
N MET A 234 4.86 -2.21 -10.45
CA MET A 234 4.19 -3.33 -11.14
C MET A 234 5.12 -3.94 -12.21
N MET A 235 5.84 -3.11 -12.98
CA MET A 235 6.83 -3.57 -13.96
C MET A 235 7.95 -4.36 -13.29
N LEU A 236 8.51 -3.82 -12.20
CA LEU A 236 9.56 -4.47 -11.42
C LEU A 236 9.08 -5.83 -10.89
N GLY A 237 7.89 -5.89 -10.31
CA GLY A 237 7.30 -7.13 -9.82
C GLY A 237 7.14 -8.18 -10.93
N MET A 238 6.61 -7.78 -12.09
CA MET A 238 6.50 -8.65 -13.25
C MET A 238 7.87 -9.16 -13.74
N GLY A 239 8.87 -8.28 -13.80
CA GLY A 239 10.23 -8.61 -14.20
C GLY A 239 10.89 -9.60 -13.24
N LEU A 240 10.78 -9.37 -11.93
CA LEU A 240 11.26 -10.27 -10.89
C LEU A 240 10.57 -11.64 -10.93
N PHE A 241 9.28 -11.68 -11.25
CA PHE A 241 8.58 -12.94 -11.44
C PHE A 241 9.11 -13.72 -12.65
N LYS A 242 9.29 -13.06 -13.80
CA LYS A 242 9.89 -13.68 -15.00
C LYS A 242 11.33 -14.15 -14.76
N ALA A 243 12.08 -13.46 -13.89
CA ALA A 243 13.43 -13.85 -13.47
C ALA A 243 13.47 -15.00 -12.43
N GLY A 244 12.30 -15.45 -11.93
CA GLY A 244 12.23 -16.55 -10.95
C GLY A 244 12.43 -16.13 -9.50
N PHE A 245 12.50 -14.83 -9.18
CA PHE A 245 12.70 -14.32 -7.81
C PHE A 245 11.61 -14.84 -6.85
N PHE A 246 10.34 -14.69 -7.18
CA PHE A 246 9.24 -15.15 -6.33
C PHE A 246 9.09 -16.68 -6.24
N HIS A 247 9.82 -17.41 -7.08
CA HIS A 247 9.87 -18.88 -7.04
C HIS A 247 11.01 -19.41 -6.14
N GLY A 248 11.85 -18.54 -5.58
CA GLY A 248 13.05 -18.96 -4.85
C GLY A 248 14.16 -19.49 -5.74
N ARG A 249 14.17 -19.16 -7.06
CA ARG A 249 15.11 -19.73 -8.04
C ARG A 249 16.37 -18.90 -8.25
N VAL A 250 16.45 -17.68 -7.72
CA VAL A 250 17.68 -16.89 -7.75
C VAL A 250 18.67 -17.38 -6.68
N PRO A 251 19.98 -17.16 -6.82
CA PRO A 251 20.97 -17.58 -5.83
C PRO A 251 20.66 -17.07 -4.42
N THR A 252 20.82 -17.93 -3.41
CA THR A 252 20.48 -17.61 -2.00
C THR A 252 21.18 -16.35 -1.49
N TRP A 253 22.42 -16.10 -1.93
CA TRP A 253 23.17 -14.92 -1.49
C TRP A 253 22.48 -13.60 -1.89
N ILE A 254 21.71 -13.57 -2.99
CA ILE A 254 20.96 -12.39 -3.42
C ILE A 254 19.86 -12.07 -2.38
N TYR A 255 19.10 -13.07 -1.95
CA TYR A 255 18.09 -12.88 -0.89
C TYR A 255 18.73 -12.41 0.41
N LEU A 256 19.86 -13.01 0.80
CA LEU A 256 20.56 -12.63 2.04
C LEU A 256 21.12 -11.21 1.95
N ALA A 257 21.68 -10.82 0.80
CA ALA A 257 22.16 -9.46 0.58
C ALA A 257 21.00 -8.43 0.65
N LEU A 258 19.83 -8.73 0.05
CA LEU A 258 18.64 -7.89 0.15
C LEU A 258 18.14 -7.80 1.59
N ILE A 259 18.13 -8.89 2.33
CA ILE A 259 17.76 -8.91 3.76
C ILE A 259 18.72 -8.03 4.57
N ALA A 260 20.02 -8.21 4.39
CA ALA A 260 21.04 -7.43 5.11
C ALA A 260 20.94 -5.94 4.78
N GLY A 261 20.88 -5.59 3.48
CA GLY A 261 20.73 -4.20 3.05
C GLY A 261 19.44 -3.54 3.56
N GLY A 262 18.31 -4.26 3.46
CA GLY A 262 17.04 -3.76 3.96
C GLY A 262 16.98 -3.65 5.49
N ALA A 263 17.60 -4.58 6.23
CA ALA A 263 17.73 -4.49 7.67
C ALA A 263 18.59 -3.27 8.09
N THR A 264 19.67 -2.99 7.37
CA THR A 264 20.49 -1.78 7.60
C THR A 264 19.66 -0.51 7.42
N VAL A 265 18.96 -0.39 6.26
CA VAL A 265 18.12 0.80 5.98
C VAL A 265 16.99 0.93 7.00
N LEU A 266 16.33 -0.18 7.36
CA LEU A 266 15.27 -0.20 8.35
C LEU A 266 15.76 0.25 9.74
N THR A 267 16.95 -0.21 10.15
CA THR A 267 17.56 0.19 11.42
C THR A 267 17.91 1.68 11.43
N LEU A 268 18.52 2.18 10.34
CA LEU A 268 18.85 3.61 10.21
C LEU A 268 17.58 4.46 10.26
N LEU A 269 16.55 4.09 9.49
CA LEU A 269 15.25 4.77 9.49
C LEU A 269 14.63 4.77 10.90
N GLY A 270 14.60 3.61 11.55
CA GLY A 270 14.05 3.47 12.90
C GLY A 270 14.76 4.32 13.92
N VAL A 271 16.10 4.34 13.91
CA VAL A 271 16.90 5.19 14.83
C VAL A 271 16.69 6.68 14.56
N MET A 272 16.66 7.08 13.27
CA MET A 272 16.45 8.49 12.89
C MET A 272 15.07 8.97 13.32
N GLN A 273 14.00 8.25 12.99
CA GLN A 273 12.64 8.61 13.40
C GLN A 273 12.44 8.53 14.91
N TRP A 274 13.12 7.60 15.60
CA TRP A 274 13.11 7.55 17.06
C TRP A 274 13.72 8.81 17.68
N ARG A 275 14.80 9.33 17.11
CA ARG A 275 15.41 10.59 17.55
C ARG A 275 14.47 11.77 17.32
N GLU A 276 13.80 11.84 16.16
CA GLU A 276 12.80 12.88 15.88
C GLU A 276 11.64 12.85 16.89
N LEU A 277 11.18 11.67 17.28
CA LEU A 277 10.15 11.50 18.30
C LEU A 277 10.59 12.06 19.67
N GLN A 278 11.90 11.99 20.00
CA GLN A 278 12.41 12.45 21.31
C GLN A 278 12.81 13.93 21.34
N VAL A 279 13.30 14.48 20.25
CA VAL A 279 13.91 15.81 20.20
C VAL A 279 12.95 16.88 19.66
N GLY A 280 11.83 16.46 19.00
CA GLY A 280 10.88 17.41 18.39
C GLY A 280 11.15 17.65 16.89
N PRO A 281 10.79 18.84 16.36
CA PRO A 281 10.66 19.05 14.92
C PRO A 281 11.92 18.73 14.11
N VAL A 282 11.70 18.32 12.88
CA VAL A 282 12.67 17.86 11.88
C VAL A 282 13.94 18.73 11.77
N ALA A 283 13.85 20.05 11.96
CA ALA A 283 14.98 20.98 11.85
C ALA A 283 16.02 20.80 12.95
N GLU A 284 15.62 20.34 14.14
CA GLU A 284 16.50 20.18 15.31
C GLU A 284 16.98 18.72 15.46
N GLY A 285 16.27 17.76 14.83
CA GLY A 285 16.52 16.33 14.93
C GLY A 285 17.53 15.83 13.91
N THR A 286 17.02 15.38 12.76
CA THR A 286 17.83 14.72 11.72
C THR A 286 18.04 15.56 10.47
N GLY A 287 17.56 16.82 10.42
CA GLY A 287 17.64 17.69 9.25
C GLY A 287 16.95 17.12 8.01
N GLY A 288 15.87 16.34 8.20
CA GLY A 288 15.11 15.71 7.14
C GLY A 288 15.66 14.37 6.65
N TRP A 289 16.78 13.88 7.16
CA TRP A 289 17.37 12.61 6.70
C TRP A 289 16.51 11.38 7.00
N ALA A 290 15.67 11.41 8.04
CA ALA A 290 14.69 10.33 8.28
C ALA A 290 13.66 10.26 7.15
N ALA A 291 13.14 11.39 6.70
CA ALA A 291 12.19 11.45 5.58
C ALA A 291 12.85 11.09 4.24
N VAL A 292 14.14 11.44 4.05
CA VAL A 292 14.94 10.94 2.91
C VAL A 292 15.04 9.42 2.94
N ALA A 293 15.37 8.81 4.07
CA ALA A 293 15.44 7.36 4.21
C ALA A 293 14.06 6.70 3.98
N ALA A 294 12.97 7.34 4.43
CA ALA A 294 11.61 6.89 4.21
C ALA A 294 11.19 6.93 2.74
N SER A 295 11.82 7.77 1.91
CA SER A 295 11.56 7.85 0.47
C SER A 295 12.00 6.60 -0.31
N TYR A 296 12.78 5.69 0.29
CA TYR A 296 13.27 4.46 -0.36
C TYR A 296 12.69 3.16 0.21
N PRO A 297 11.35 2.99 0.24
CA PRO A 297 10.72 1.80 0.83
C PRO A 297 11.05 0.51 0.08
N LEU A 298 11.43 0.59 -1.21
CA LEU A 298 11.68 -0.56 -2.06
C LEU A 298 12.75 -1.50 -1.48
N ILE A 299 13.83 -0.98 -0.90
CA ILE A 299 14.93 -1.79 -0.34
C ILE A 299 14.41 -2.64 0.82
N ILE A 300 13.65 -2.03 1.74
CA ILE A 300 13.03 -2.73 2.88
C ILE A 300 11.97 -3.74 2.39
N THR A 301 11.18 -3.35 1.40
CA THR A 301 10.16 -4.23 0.78
C THR A 301 10.78 -5.48 0.17
N LEU A 302 11.89 -5.34 -0.56
CA LEU A 302 12.63 -6.47 -1.13
C LEU A 302 13.25 -7.35 -0.05
N ALA A 303 13.68 -6.77 1.08
CA ALA A 303 14.16 -7.53 2.23
C ALA A 303 13.03 -8.36 2.86
N TYR A 304 11.85 -7.77 3.08
CA TYR A 304 10.67 -8.48 3.59
C TYR A 304 10.25 -9.61 2.64
N ALA A 305 10.16 -9.32 1.33
CA ALA A 305 9.86 -10.33 0.34
C ALA A 305 10.90 -11.46 0.35
N SER A 306 12.19 -11.14 0.40
CA SER A 306 13.29 -12.12 0.45
C SER A 306 13.22 -13.01 1.69
N ALA A 307 12.96 -12.43 2.86
CA ALA A 307 12.81 -13.18 4.11
C ALA A 307 11.62 -14.15 4.04
N LEU A 308 10.46 -13.68 3.55
CA LEU A 308 9.26 -14.50 3.39
C LEU A 308 9.45 -15.61 2.34
N ILE A 309 10.15 -15.32 1.23
CA ILE A 309 10.47 -16.31 0.19
C ILE A 309 11.35 -17.40 0.78
N LEU A 310 12.45 -17.05 1.46
CA LEU A 310 13.34 -18.03 2.07
C LEU A 310 12.62 -18.85 3.16
N ALA A 311 11.84 -18.21 4.02
CA ALA A 311 11.04 -18.88 5.04
C ALA A 311 10.06 -19.90 4.41
N THR A 312 9.34 -19.47 3.37
CA THR A 312 8.35 -20.31 2.69
C THR A 312 9.00 -21.49 1.97
N THR A 313 10.13 -21.27 1.28
CA THR A 313 10.82 -22.31 0.50
C THR A 313 11.64 -23.27 1.38
N ARG A 314 12.09 -22.82 2.55
CA ARG A 314 12.82 -23.65 3.54
C ARG A 314 11.94 -24.33 4.56
N GLY A 315 10.61 -24.28 4.40
CA GLY A 315 9.69 -25.13 5.16
C GLY A 315 9.18 -24.56 6.49
N VAL A 316 9.17 -23.23 6.69
CA VAL A 316 8.50 -22.60 7.85
C VAL A 316 6.99 -22.76 7.72
N GLY A 317 6.48 -23.95 8.11
CA GLY A 317 5.13 -24.40 7.79
C GLY A 317 4.01 -23.57 8.42
N TRP A 318 4.23 -23.01 9.62
CA TRP A 318 3.22 -22.20 10.29
C TRP A 318 2.96 -20.87 9.54
N LEU A 319 4.02 -20.22 9.04
CA LEU A 319 3.92 -18.98 8.29
C LEU A 319 3.10 -19.17 7.00
N ARG A 320 3.37 -20.28 6.32
CA ARG A 320 2.60 -20.67 5.12
C ARG A 320 1.14 -20.94 5.45
N LYS A 321 0.86 -21.63 6.59
CA LYS A 321 -0.51 -21.93 7.03
C LYS A 321 -1.27 -20.66 7.41
N ALA A 322 -0.62 -19.69 8.02
CA ALA A 322 -1.24 -18.44 8.43
C ALA A 322 -1.49 -17.47 7.24
N LEU A 323 -0.46 -17.21 6.41
CA LEU A 323 -0.53 -16.14 5.42
C LEU A 323 -1.08 -16.57 4.04
N ALA A 324 -0.89 -17.83 3.62
CA ALA A 324 -1.34 -18.22 2.29
C ALA A 324 -2.88 -18.23 2.12
N PRO A 325 -3.70 -18.61 3.10
CA PRO A 325 -5.16 -18.45 3.04
C PRO A 325 -5.58 -16.98 2.87
N VAL A 326 -5.01 -16.09 3.66
CA VAL A 326 -5.27 -14.64 3.58
C VAL A 326 -4.93 -14.10 2.18
N GLY A 327 -3.77 -14.48 1.64
CA GLY A 327 -3.34 -14.02 0.33
C GLY A 327 -4.16 -14.56 -0.85
N ARG A 328 -4.72 -15.77 -0.72
CA ARG A 328 -5.67 -16.30 -1.72
C ARG A 328 -6.95 -15.48 -1.81
N MET A 329 -7.36 -14.88 -0.70
CA MET A 329 -8.55 -14.06 -0.58
C MET A 329 -8.23 -12.57 -0.45
N ALA A 330 -7.04 -12.13 -0.94
CA ALA A 330 -6.53 -10.77 -0.74
C ALA A 330 -7.54 -9.66 -1.11
N PHE A 331 -8.25 -9.81 -2.23
CA PHE A 331 -9.29 -8.87 -2.66
C PHE A 331 -10.47 -8.85 -1.68
N THR A 332 -10.98 -10.02 -1.30
CA THR A 332 -12.08 -10.15 -0.33
C THR A 332 -11.67 -9.58 1.02
N ASN A 333 -10.46 -9.92 1.50
CA ASN A 333 -9.95 -9.43 2.77
C ASN A 333 -9.81 -7.91 2.78
N TYR A 334 -9.32 -7.30 1.69
CA TYR A 334 -9.25 -5.85 1.56
C TYR A 334 -10.65 -5.20 1.69
N LEU A 335 -11.64 -5.70 0.98
CA LEU A 335 -13.02 -5.19 1.08
C LEU A 335 -13.64 -5.44 2.46
N THR A 336 -13.36 -6.60 3.07
CA THR A 336 -13.81 -6.91 4.44
C THR A 336 -13.16 -6.00 5.47
N GLN A 337 -11.86 -5.69 5.31
CA GLN A 337 -11.17 -4.69 6.15
C GLN A 337 -11.91 -3.35 6.08
N THR A 338 -12.19 -2.87 4.88
CA THR A 338 -12.94 -1.61 4.71
C THR A 338 -14.30 -1.68 5.40
N LEU A 339 -15.07 -2.74 5.21
CA LEU A 339 -16.38 -2.88 5.82
C LEU A 339 -16.31 -2.89 7.36
N ILE A 340 -15.35 -3.60 7.93
CA ILE A 340 -15.13 -3.64 9.39
C ILE A 340 -14.74 -2.25 9.89
N MET A 341 -13.73 -1.63 9.27
CA MET A 341 -13.22 -0.34 9.71
C MET A 341 -14.27 0.78 9.58
N THR A 342 -14.95 0.86 8.45
CA THR A 342 -16.01 1.86 8.26
C THR A 342 -17.18 1.64 9.23
N THR A 343 -17.53 0.39 9.54
CA THR A 343 -18.52 0.05 10.56
C THR A 343 -18.10 0.57 11.93
N ILE A 344 -16.84 0.38 12.32
CA ILE A 344 -16.33 0.86 13.60
C ILE A 344 -16.33 2.39 13.66
N PHE A 345 -15.94 3.07 12.59
CA PHE A 345 -15.65 4.48 12.68
C PHE A 345 -16.82 5.41 12.33
N TYR A 346 -17.64 5.14 11.31
CA TYR A 346 -18.66 6.10 10.89
C TYR A 346 -19.95 5.54 10.28
N MET A 347 -20.08 4.23 10.08
CA MET A 347 -21.35 3.68 9.58
C MET A 347 -22.45 3.75 10.65
N PRO A 348 -23.74 3.95 10.26
CA PRO A 348 -24.83 4.21 11.19
C PRO A 348 -25.17 3.04 12.13
N TRP A 349 -24.79 1.82 11.74
CA TRP A 349 -24.99 0.59 12.52
C TRP A 349 -23.82 0.25 13.46
N GLY A 350 -22.76 1.03 13.45
CA GLY A 350 -21.55 0.81 14.26
C GLY A 350 -21.41 1.81 15.41
N PRO A 351 -20.36 1.68 16.22
CA PRO A 351 -20.11 2.53 17.39
C PRO A 351 -19.71 3.98 17.06
N ARG A 352 -19.34 4.28 15.81
CA ARG A 352 -19.05 5.63 15.28
C ARG A 352 -17.89 6.33 16.00
N LEU A 353 -16.75 5.64 16.11
CA LEU A 353 -15.58 6.10 16.85
C LEU A 353 -14.65 7.04 16.07
N PHE A 354 -15.10 7.64 14.95
CA PHE A 354 -14.28 8.54 14.14
C PHE A 354 -13.79 9.73 14.96
N GLY A 355 -12.46 9.95 14.94
CA GLY A 355 -11.83 11.02 15.71
C GLY A 355 -11.82 10.81 17.23
N GLN A 356 -12.16 9.61 17.74
CA GLN A 356 -12.32 9.36 19.17
C GLN A 356 -11.33 8.30 19.71
N VAL A 357 -10.52 7.70 18.85
CA VAL A 357 -9.55 6.67 19.24
C VAL A 357 -8.12 7.17 19.11
N ASP A 358 -7.28 6.79 20.05
CA ASP A 358 -5.83 7.03 20.00
C ASP A 358 -5.11 5.98 19.15
N TYR A 359 -3.85 6.20 18.84
CA TYR A 359 -3.03 5.27 18.06
C TYR A 359 -2.86 3.87 18.70
N PRO A 360 -2.67 3.73 20.03
CA PRO A 360 -2.69 2.43 20.70
C PRO A 360 -4.00 1.66 20.50
N MET A 361 -5.16 2.34 20.59
CA MET A 361 -6.45 1.71 20.34
C MET A 361 -6.62 1.33 18.85
N GLN A 362 -6.13 2.14 17.92
CA GLN A 362 -6.08 1.76 16.50
C GLN A 362 -5.32 0.45 16.30
N TRP A 363 -4.18 0.26 17.00
CA TRP A 363 -3.45 -1.00 16.98
C TRP A 363 -4.26 -2.18 17.52
N ALA A 364 -5.02 -1.99 18.58
CA ALA A 364 -5.90 -3.05 19.09
C ALA A 364 -6.96 -3.45 18.04
N ILE A 365 -7.53 -2.48 17.32
CA ILE A 365 -8.46 -2.73 16.22
C ILE A 365 -7.79 -3.45 15.05
N VAL A 366 -6.57 -3.06 14.68
CA VAL A 366 -5.79 -3.71 13.62
C VAL A 366 -5.50 -5.19 13.96
N VAL A 367 -5.03 -5.46 15.19
CA VAL A 367 -4.76 -6.82 15.66
C VAL A 367 -6.04 -7.65 15.70
N GLY A 368 -7.16 -7.08 16.16
CA GLY A 368 -8.47 -7.71 16.06
C GLY A 368 -8.89 -8.03 14.63
N GLY A 369 -8.66 -7.10 13.69
CA GLY A 369 -8.88 -7.31 12.26
C GLY A 369 -8.01 -8.44 11.68
N TRP A 370 -6.75 -8.52 12.07
CA TRP A 370 -5.85 -9.61 11.65
C TRP A 370 -6.31 -10.98 12.17
N ALA A 371 -6.83 -11.02 13.41
CA ALA A 371 -7.33 -12.27 14.01
C ALA A 371 -8.61 -12.79 13.32
N LEU A 372 -9.37 -11.93 12.67
CA LEU A 372 -10.59 -12.29 11.92
C LEU A 372 -10.31 -12.78 10.50
N GLN A 373 -9.09 -12.60 9.97
CA GLN A 373 -8.68 -12.92 8.59
C GLN A 373 -7.75 -14.14 8.52
#